data_1ede82d97287bfb9854608bba80f1a10
#
_entry.id   1ede82d97287bfb9854608bba80f1a10
#
_cell.length_a   1.000
_cell.length_b   1.000
_cell.length_c   1.000
_cell.angle_alpha   90.00
_cell.angle_beta   90.00
_cell.angle_gamma   90.00
#
_symmetry.space_group_name_H-M   'P 1'
#
loop_
_entity.id
_entity.type
_entity.pdbx_description
1 polymer ?
#
loop_
_entity_poly.entity_id
_entity_poly.type
_entity_poly.pdbx_seq_one_letter_code
_entity_poly.pdbx_strand_id
1 'polypeptide(L)'
;EKALQSLITDFKARSDFLGAVNWLPVKNVEGKKFLGALKGTTTGRKQEGRNRSIMKYGETYKTCEIDSGVQISWRLIDELEVTQENFEELFTRLTENQFILDMLKIGWHGESQAVNTQAEDLSDVTKGWLAQLKEQNPANIIKGGKSADKIVLFTEKADYKNLDELAIALRNKLPAEYQERNDLVFLVGAELASKANANIKGAYLYSENNGMNNLYLSNYFGGMPSIIPPQFPKKCAVVTTLKNLSIYTQKTRWHRSISNDETTGDYIP
;
A
#
# COMPACT_ATOMS: atom_id res chain seq x y z
N GLU A 1 -7.03 6.74 -22.43
CA GLU A 1 -7.44 7.37 -21.17
C GLU A 1 -8.68 6.69 -20.56
N LYS A 2 -9.74 6.41 -21.34
CA LYS A 2 -10.92 5.68 -20.86
C LYS A 2 -10.59 4.24 -20.45
N ALA A 3 -9.77 3.52 -21.20
CA ALA A 3 -9.36 2.15 -20.87
C ALA A 3 -8.58 2.07 -19.54
N LEU A 4 -7.66 3.01 -19.30
CA LEU A 4 -6.94 3.09 -18.03
C LEU A 4 -7.86 3.39 -16.85
N GLN A 5 -8.82 4.29 -17.05
CA GLN A 5 -9.79 4.61 -16.00
C GLN A 5 -10.71 3.43 -15.67
N SER A 6 -11.15 2.67 -16.67
CA SER A 6 -11.90 1.43 -16.46
C SER A 6 -11.07 0.42 -15.67
N LEU A 7 -9.85 0.16 -16.09
CA LEU A 7 -8.95 -0.79 -15.46
C LEU A 7 -8.62 -0.42 -14.00
N ILE A 8 -8.37 0.86 -13.71
CA ILE A 8 -8.19 1.34 -12.33
C ILE A 8 -9.48 1.15 -11.51
N THR A 9 -10.64 1.36 -12.10
CA THR A 9 -11.93 1.16 -11.43
C THR A 9 -12.15 -0.32 -11.12
N ASP A 10 -11.81 -1.21 -12.04
CA ASP A 10 -11.90 -2.65 -11.84
C ASP A 10 -10.92 -3.14 -10.78
N PHE A 11 -9.69 -2.64 -10.76
CA PHE A 11 -8.72 -2.94 -9.72
C PHE A 11 -9.18 -2.48 -8.33
N LYS A 12 -9.75 -1.28 -8.23
CA LYS A 12 -10.31 -0.78 -6.97
C LYS A 12 -11.49 -1.60 -6.48
N ALA A 13 -12.33 -2.08 -7.40
CA ALA A 13 -13.46 -2.92 -7.06
C ALA A 13 -13.06 -4.33 -6.56
N ARG A 14 -11.91 -4.83 -7.03
CA ARG A 14 -11.41 -6.16 -6.64
C ARG A 14 -10.59 -6.17 -5.35
N SER A 15 -10.05 -5.03 -4.93
CA SER A 15 -9.29 -4.90 -3.70
C SER A 15 -9.75 -3.69 -2.89
N ASP A 16 -10.42 -3.95 -1.76
CA ASP A 16 -10.89 -2.90 -0.86
C ASP A 16 -9.73 -2.00 -0.38
N PHE A 17 -8.56 -2.59 -0.15
CA PHE A 17 -7.38 -1.83 0.25
C PHE A 17 -6.91 -0.89 -0.87
N LEU A 18 -6.79 -1.38 -2.12
CA LEU A 18 -6.43 -0.53 -3.27
C LEU A 18 -7.52 0.50 -3.58
N GLY A 19 -8.79 0.18 -3.31
CA GLY A 19 -9.89 1.13 -3.40
C GLY A 19 -9.73 2.33 -2.48
N ALA A 20 -9.17 2.11 -1.29
CA ALA A 20 -8.94 3.13 -0.28
C ALA A 20 -7.63 3.92 -0.48
N VAL A 21 -6.67 3.36 -1.20
CA VAL A 21 -5.38 3.99 -1.55
C VAL A 21 -5.58 5.07 -2.63
N ASN A 22 -4.73 6.09 -2.58
CA ASN A 22 -4.79 7.19 -3.53
C ASN A 22 -4.13 6.81 -4.87
N TRP A 23 -4.92 6.62 -5.90
CA TRP A 23 -4.43 6.29 -7.25
C TRP A 23 -4.48 7.52 -8.15
N LEU A 24 -3.30 7.98 -8.59
CA LEU A 24 -3.11 9.24 -9.29
C LEU A 24 -2.61 9.00 -10.72
N PRO A 25 -3.48 9.14 -11.73
CA PRO A 25 -3.06 9.11 -13.11
C PRO A 25 -2.33 10.42 -13.47
N VAL A 26 -1.06 10.31 -13.92
CA VAL A 26 -0.20 11.44 -14.27
C VAL A 26 0.12 11.46 -15.78
N LYS A 27 0.44 12.63 -16.31
CA LYS A 27 0.84 12.79 -17.71
C LYS A 27 2.33 12.58 -17.92
N ASN A 28 3.15 13.08 -16.99
CA ASN A 28 4.58 13.08 -17.09
C ASN A 28 5.20 11.93 -16.30
N VAL A 29 6.32 11.42 -16.78
CA VAL A 29 7.11 10.38 -16.09
C VAL A 29 7.63 10.89 -14.74
N GLU A 30 8.01 12.16 -14.68
CA GLU A 30 8.51 12.82 -13.48
C GLU A 30 7.68 14.07 -13.19
N GLY A 31 7.44 14.35 -11.91
CA GLY A 31 6.72 15.54 -11.50
C GLY A 31 6.85 15.81 -10.00
N LYS A 32 6.27 16.91 -9.56
CA LYS A 32 6.25 17.29 -8.16
C LYS A 32 4.97 16.85 -7.51
N LYS A 33 5.08 16.26 -6.33
CA LYS A 33 3.95 15.93 -5.48
C LYS A 33 3.43 17.21 -4.82
N PHE A 34 2.12 17.35 -4.77
CA PHE A 34 1.49 18.40 -4.02
C PHE A 34 1.27 17.91 -2.59
N LEU A 35 1.96 18.51 -1.61
CA LEU A 35 1.73 18.22 -0.20
C LEU A 35 0.44 18.91 0.25
N GLY A 36 -0.54 18.12 0.65
CA GLY A 36 -1.90 18.58 0.93
C GLY A 36 -2.12 19.41 2.20
N ALA A 37 -1.07 19.75 2.95
CA ALA A 37 -1.22 20.53 4.17
C ALA A 37 -0.58 21.92 4.05
N LEU A 38 -1.42 22.93 4.13
CA LEU A 38 -0.99 24.32 4.30
C LEU A 38 -0.86 24.61 5.80
N LYS A 39 0.31 25.06 6.24
CA LYS A 39 0.50 25.53 7.61
C LYS A 39 -0.10 26.92 7.75
N GLY A 40 -1.15 27.07 8.56
CA GLY A 40 -1.68 28.33 9.02
C GLY A 40 -1.84 29.41 7.95
N THR A 41 -2.95 29.41 7.23
CA THR A 41 -3.25 30.42 6.19
C THR A 41 -3.96 31.65 6.75
N THR A 42 -4.52 31.52 7.97
CA THR A 42 -5.29 32.57 8.60
C THR A 42 -4.43 33.39 9.57
N THR A 43 -4.37 34.67 9.38
CA THR A 43 -3.66 35.61 10.27
C THR A 43 -4.56 36.77 10.60
N GLY A 44 -4.38 37.36 11.76
CA GLY A 44 -5.02 38.62 12.11
C GLY A 44 -4.64 39.73 11.11
N ARG A 45 -5.48 40.76 11.01
CA ARG A 45 -5.22 41.91 10.14
C ARG A 45 -3.98 42.70 10.66
N LYS A 46 -3.00 42.90 9.76
CA LYS A 46 -1.83 43.73 10.03
C LYS A 46 -1.95 45.06 9.31
N GLN A 47 -1.39 46.10 9.89
CA GLN A 47 -1.41 47.47 9.30
C GLN A 47 -0.63 47.54 7.98
N GLU A 48 0.42 46.71 7.84
CA GLU A 48 1.32 46.68 6.67
C GLU A 48 0.89 45.70 5.54
N GLY A 49 -0.34 45.21 5.55
CA GLY A 49 -0.85 44.35 4.50
C GLY A 49 -1.16 42.89 4.92
N ARG A 50 -1.38 42.03 3.96
CA ARG A 50 -1.75 40.63 4.20
C ARG A 50 -0.52 39.72 4.21
N ASN A 51 -0.32 38.97 5.30
CA ASN A 51 0.61 37.85 5.28
C ASN A 51 0.10 36.75 4.33
N ARG A 52 0.95 36.30 3.44
CA ARG A 52 0.66 35.18 2.55
C ARG A 52 1.50 33.98 2.97
N SER A 53 0.86 32.85 3.19
CA SER A 53 1.56 31.60 3.38
C SER A 53 2.15 31.15 2.03
N ILE A 54 3.45 30.86 2.01
CA ILE A 54 4.11 30.33 0.82
C ILE A 54 3.90 28.82 0.80
N MET A 55 3.24 28.35 -0.24
CA MET A 55 3.09 26.92 -0.47
C MET A 55 4.46 26.34 -0.87
N LYS A 56 4.96 25.40 -0.07
CA LYS A 56 6.17 24.66 -0.41
C LYS A 56 5.78 23.48 -1.31
N TYR A 57 6.42 23.37 -2.46
CA TYR A 57 6.30 22.18 -3.28
C TYR A 57 6.88 20.98 -2.52
N GLY A 58 6.15 19.89 -2.53
CA GLY A 58 6.59 18.64 -1.91
C GLY A 58 7.62 17.90 -2.75
N GLU A 59 7.82 16.66 -2.38
CA GLU A 59 8.72 15.74 -3.02
C GLU A 59 8.38 15.48 -4.49
N THR A 60 9.35 14.99 -5.23
CA THR A 60 9.16 14.56 -6.61
C THR A 60 8.67 13.11 -6.66
N TYR A 61 7.87 12.78 -7.67
CA TYR A 61 7.60 11.41 -8.06
C TYR A 61 8.30 11.10 -9.38
N LYS A 62 8.67 9.84 -9.55
CA LYS A 62 9.19 9.28 -10.80
C LYS A 62 8.50 7.95 -11.04
N THR A 63 7.88 7.79 -12.22
CA THR A 63 7.29 6.52 -12.64
C THR A 63 8.34 5.67 -13.33
N CYS A 64 8.29 4.35 -13.15
CA CYS A 64 9.11 3.38 -13.87
C CYS A 64 8.24 2.50 -14.76
N GLU A 65 8.85 1.89 -15.73
CA GLU A 65 8.23 0.88 -16.59
C GLU A 65 8.21 -0.45 -15.83
N ILE A 66 7.08 -1.12 -15.86
CA ILE A 66 6.86 -2.42 -15.21
C ILE A 66 6.21 -3.32 -16.24
N ASP A 67 6.81 -4.47 -16.49
CA ASP A 67 6.25 -5.52 -17.34
C ASP A 67 5.61 -6.59 -16.46
N SER A 68 4.41 -7.02 -16.84
CA SER A 68 3.72 -8.14 -16.22
C SER A 68 3.22 -9.04 -17.33
N GLY A 69 3.75 -10.23 -17.44
CA GLY A 69 3.39 -11.21 -18.46
C GLY A 69 3.22 -12.60 -17.86
N VAL A 70 2.30 -13.37 -18.43
CA VAL A 70 2.07 -14.78 -18.09
C VAL A 70 2.01 -15.57 -19.38
N GLN A 71 2.59 -16.74 -19.37
CA GLN A 71 2.59 -17.68 -20.50
C GLN A 71 1.88 -18.96 -20.08
N ILE A 72 0.95 -19.43 -20.92
CA ILE A 72 0.22 -20.68 -20.68
C ILE A 72 0.34 -21.57 -21.91
N SER A 73 0.67 -22.84 -21.71
CA SER A 73 0.72 -23.81 -22.79
C SER A 73 -0.68 -24.24 -23.25
N TRP A 74 -0.85 -24.45 -24.54
CA TRP A 74 -2.10 -24.96 -25.14
C TRP A 74 -2.54 -26.28 -24.50
N ARG A 75 -1.58 -27.15 -24.17
CA ARG A 75 -1.85 -28.41 -23.49
C ARG A 75 -2.61 -28.22 -22.17
N LEU A 76 -2.24 -27.21 -21.39
CA LEU A 76 -2.92 -26.90 -20.13
C LEU A 76 -4.35 -26.40 -20.38
N ILE A 77 -4.57 -25.63 -21.45
CA ILE A 77 -5.89 -25.15 -21.84
C ILE A 77 -6.79 -26.33 -22.23
N ASP A 78 -6.25 -27.28 -23.02
CA ASP A 78 -6.98 -28.47 -23.44
C ASP A 78 -7.33 -29.38 -22.25
N GLU A 79 -6.41 -29.52 -21.28
CA GLU A 79 -6.63 -30.32 -20.06
C GLU A 79 -7.71 -29.71 -19.12
N LEU A 80 -7.94 -28.40 -19.19
CA LEU A 80 -8.94 -27.73 -18.35
C LEU A 80 -10.39 -27.88 -18.84
N GLU A 81 -10.63 -28.46 -20.02
CA GLU A 81 -11.97 -28.64 -20.63
C GLU A 81 -12.84 -27.37 -20.63
N VAL A 82 -12.22 -26.20 -20.65
CA VAL A 82 -12.90 -24.89 -20.60
C VAL A 82 -13.11 -24.39 -22.02
N THR A 83 -14.29 -23.84 -22.32
CA THR A 83 -14.51 -23.16 -23.61
C THR A 83 -13.58 -21.95 -23.74
N GLN A 84 -13.12 -21.65 -24.93
CA GLN A 84 -12.15 -20.58 -25.19
C GLN A 84 -12.61 -19.22 -24.61
N GLU A 85 -13.88 -18.88 -24.75
CA GLU A 85 -14.43 -17.63 -24.20
C GLU A 85 -14.36 -17.57 -22.66
N ASN A 86 -14.72 -18.66 -21.99
CA ASN A 86 -14.65 -18.74 -20.53
C ASN A 86 -13.21 -18.76 -20.03
N PHE A 87 -12.29 -19.33 -20.82
CA PHE A 87 -10.87 -19.34 -20.49
C PHE A 87 -10.28 -17.93 -20.55
N GLU A 88 -10.53 -17.15 -21.59
CA GLU A 88 -10.01 -15.78 -21.72
C GLU A 88 -10.47 -14.88 -20.58
N GLU A 89 -11.75 -14.99 -20.19
CA GLU A 89 -12.28 -14.22 -19.07
C GLU A 89 -11.64 -14.64 -17.73
N LEU A 90 -11.58 -15.95 -17.47
CA LEU A 90 -10.98 -16.49 -16.24
C LEU A 90 -9.51 -16.11 -16.14
N PHE A 91 -8.77 -16.30 -17.22
CA PHE A 91 -7.35 -16.00 -17.29
C PHE A 91 -7.06 -14.50 -17.11
N THR A 92 -7.81 -13.65 -17.78
CA THR A 92 -7.76 -12.20 -17.60
C THR A 92 -7.96 -11.83 -16.12
N ARG A 93 -8.97 -12.41 -15.49
CA ARG A 93 -9.26 -12.12 -14.08
C ARG A 93 -8.16 -12.60 -13.14
N LEU A 94 -7.54 -13.76 -13.42
CA LEU A 94 -6.43 -14.27 -12.61
C LEU A 94 -5.18 -13.42 -12.76
N THR A 95 -4.82 -13.02 -13.98
CA THR A 95 -3.65 -12.16 -14.25
C THR A 95 -3.83 -10.77 -13.64
N GLU A 96 -5.00 -10.19 -13.73
CA GLU A 96 -5.30 -8.90 -13.10
C GLU A 96 -5.24 -8.97 -11.57
N ASN A 97 -5.74 -10.04 -10.95
CA ASN A 97 -5.63 -10.25 -9.51
C ASN A 97 -4.18 -10.39 -9.07
N GLN A 98 -3.37 -11.14 -9.82
CA GLN A 98 -1.94 -11.28 -9.53
C GLN A 98 -1.21 -9.95 -9.67
N PHE A 99 -1.49 -9.19 -10.73
CA PHE A 99 -0.93 -7.85 -10.91
C PHE A 99 -1.25 -6.91 -9.74
N ILE A 100 -2.48 -6.96 -9.20
CA ILE A 100 -2.86 -6.21 -8.01
C ILE A 100 -2.01 -6.59 -6.80
N LEU A 101 -1.79 -7.89 -6.58
CA LEU A 101 -0.96 -8.37 -5.47
C LEU A 101 0.51 -7.96 -5.64
N ASP A 102 1.02 -8.01 -6.86
CA ASP A 102 2.39 -7.59 -7.19
C ASP A 102 2.59 -6.08 -6.98
N MET A 103 1.62 -5.26 -7.39
CA MET A 103 1.64 -3.82 -7.12
C MET A 103 1.66 -3.50 -5.62
N LEU A 104 0.89 -4.23 -4.82
CA LEU A 104 0.93 -4.08 -3.36
C LEU A 104 2.26 -4.57 -2.78
N LYS A 105 2.79 -5.69 -3.29
CA LYS A 105 4.09 -6.24 -2.88
C LYS A 105 5.21 -5.24 -3.16
N ILE A 106 5.26 -4.65 -4.36
CA ILE A 106 6.18 -3.58 -4.72
C ILE A 106 5.99 -2.36 -3.80
N GLY A 107 4.75 -1.96 -3.55
CA GLY A 107 4.44 -0.83 -2.67
C GLY A 107 5.00 -1.00 -1.26
N TRP A 108 4.98 -2.20 -0.69
CA TRP A 108 5.49 -2.47 0.64
C TRP A 108 6.97 -2.84 0.70
N HIS A 109 7.46 -3.64 -0.26
CA HIS A 109 8.79 -4.26 -0.22
C HIS A 109 9.80 -3.61 -1.17
N GLY A 110 9.36 -2.77 -2.11
CA GLY A 110 10.26 -2.13 -3.07
C GLY A 110 11.32 -1.28 -2.37
N GLU A 111 12.60 -1.56 -2.63
CA GLU A 111 13.74 -0.87 -2.03
C GLU A 111 14.52 -0.01 -3.04
N SER A 112 14.66 -0.51 -4.26
CA SER A 112 15.46 0.13 -5.31
C SER A 112 14.86 -0.12 -6.69
N GLN A 113 15.42 0.53 -7.70
CA GLN A 113 15.10 0.27 -9.10
C GLN A 113 16.37 -0.31 -9.75
N ALA A 114 16.32 -1.60 -10.11
CA ALA A 114 17.37 -2.26 -10.86
C ALA A 114 17.15 -2.10 -12.37
N VAL A 115 18.24 -2.21 -13.15
CA VAL A 115 18.16 -2.25 -14.61
C VAL A 115 17.62 -3.61 -15.09
N ASN A 116 18.02 -4.68 -14.39
CA ASN A 116 17.53 -6.04 -14.60
C ASN A 116 16.98 -6.54 -13.27
N THR A 117 15.68 -6.74 -13.19
CA THR A 117 15.00 -7.22 -11.98
C THR A 117 15.18 -8.72 -11.84
N GLN A 118 15.58 -9.19 -10.67
CA GLN A 118 15.81 -10.61 -10.37
C GLN A 118 15.23 -11.04 -9.01
N ALA A 119 14.79 -10.10 -8.21
CA ALA A 119 14.30 -10.37 -6.87
C ALA A 119 12.89 -11.00 -6.91
N GLU A 120 12.72 -12.20 -6.37
CA GLU A 120 11.42 -12.89 -6.27
C GLU A 120 10.39 -12.13 -5.42
N ASP A 121 10.87 -11.27 -4.51
CA ASP A 121 10.03 -10.43 -3.67
C ASP A 121 9.68 -9.07 -4.29
N LEU A 122 10.10 -8.82 -5.54
CA LEU A 122 9.91 -7.59 -6.31
C LEU A 122 10.50 -6.34 -5.61
N SER A 123 11.50 -6.52 -4.76
CA SER A 123 12.15 -5.44 -4.01
C SER A 123 13.01 -4.53 -4.88
N ASP A 124 13.41 -5.00 -6.06
CA ASP A 124 14.29 -4.34 -7.02
C ASP A 124 13.56 -3.67 -8.19
N VAL A 125 12.22 -3.68 -8.21
CA VAL A 125 11.41 -3.09 -9.29
C VAL A 125 11.35 -1.56 -9.17
N THR A 126 10.96 -1.04 -8.01
CA THR A 126 10.96 0.39 -7.72
C THR A 126 10.86 0.65 -6.22
N LYS A 127 11.19 1.88 -5.79
CA LYS A 127 11.08 2.28 -4.38
C LYS A 127 9.61 2.33 -3.94
N GLY A 128 9.24 1.48 -3.00
CA GLY A 128 7.93 1.43 -2.38
C GLY A 128 7.74 2.45 -1.24
N TRP A 129 6.57 2.42 -0.61
CA TRP A 129 6.18 3.36 0.44
C TRP A 129 7.10 3.33 1.66
N LEU A 130 7.50 2.14 2.12
CA LEU A 130 8.37 2.00 3.30
C LEU A 130 9.79 2.45 3.00
N ALA A 131 10.33 2.20 1.81
CA ALA A 131 11.63 2.67 1.40
C ALA A 131 11.66 4.21 1.30
N GLN A 132 10.64 4.81 0.70
CA GLN A 132 10.50 6.27 0.66
C GLN A 132 10.41 6.88 2.06
N LEU A 133 9.66 6.28 2.99
CA LEU A 133 9.59 6.74 4.37
C LEU A 133 10.95 6.69 5.06
N LYS A 134 11.73 5.61 4.85
CA LYS A 134 13.08 5.47 5.41
C LYS A 134 14.04 6.55 4.90
N GLU A 135 13.91 6.92 3.64
CA GLU A 135 14.78 7.91 3.00
C GLU A 135 14.41 9.35 3.36
N GLN A 136 13.11 9.66 3.32
CA GLN A 136 12.61 11.04 3.43
C GLN A 136 12.37 11.47 4.87
N ASN A 137 11.88 10.56 5.72
CA ASN A 137 11.49 10.86 7.09
C ASN A 137 12.01 9.83 8.11
N PRO A 138 13.33 9.63 8.23
CA PRO A 138 13.90 8.63 9.14
C PRO A 138 13.58 8.90 10.63
N ALA A 139 13.29 10.16 10.99
CA ALA A 139 12.92 10.53 12.35
C ALA A 139 11.55 9.97 12.78
N ASN A 140 10.68 9.67 11.82
CA ASN A 140 9.35 9.10 12.08
C ASN A 140 9.39 7.57 12.24
N ILE A 141 10.58 6.96 12.16
CA ILE A 141 10.77 5.52 12.29
C ILE A 141 11.29 5.18 13.67
N ILE A 142 10.61 4.25 14.35
CA ILE A 142 11.08 3.65 15.59
C ILE A 142 11.91 2.42 15.20
N LYS A 143 13.25 2.49 15.33
CA LYS A 143 14.17 1.42 14.93
C LYS A 143 14.60 0.51 16.08
N GLY A 144 14.54 0.99 17.31
CA GLY A 144 14.97 0.26 18.48
C GLY A 144 14.21 0.68 19.74
N GLY A 145 14.22 -0.18 20.72
CA GLY A 145 13.69 0.06 22.05
C GLY A 145 14.81 0.24 23.08
N LYS A 146 14.66 -0.39 24.23
CA LYS A 146 15.70 -0.47 25.28
C LYS A 146 16.96 -1.20 24.79
N SER A 147 16.80 -2.10 23.81
CA SER A 147 17.91 -2.74 23.09
C SER A 147 18.10 -2.04 21.75
N ALA A 148 19.34 -1.70 21.38
CA ALA A 148 19.67 -0.77 20.30
C ALA A 148 19.07 -1.10 18.91
N ASP A 149 18.83 -2.39 18.59
CA ASP A 149 18.44 -2.81 17.24
C ASP A 149 17.12 -3.56 17.15
N LYS A 150 16.41 -3.76 18.27
CA LYS A 150 15.17 -4.54 18.28
C LYS A 150 14.13 -3.90 19.20
N ILE A 151 12.90 -3.89 18.73
CA ILE A 151 11.74 -3.54 19.54
C ILE A 151 11.18 -4.83 20.11
N VAL A 152 11.12 -4.94 21.43
CA VAL A 152 10.55 -6.08 22.15
C VAL A 152 9.10 -5.77 22.49
N LEU A 153 8.20 -6.68 22.11
CA LEU A 153 6.76 -6.54 22.33
C LEU A 153 6.23 -7.70 23.19
N PHE A 154 5.12 -7.46 23.88
CA PHE A 154 4.30 -8.47 24.56
C PHE A 154 4.95 -9.19 25.76
N THR A 155 6.01 -8.67 26.34
CA THR A 155 6.63 -9.23 27.56
C THR A 155 6.63 -8.21 28.69
N GLU A 156 6.87 -8.65 29.93
CA GLU A 156 6.93 -7.72 31.09
C GLU A 156 8.05 -6.68 30.99
N LYS A 157 9.16 -7.04 30.35
CA LYS A 157 10.31 -6.14 30.10
C LYS A 157 10.30 -5.55 28.69
N ALA A 158 9.16 -5.64 27.99
CA ALA A 158 9.02 -5.13 26.64
C ALA A 158 9.18 -3.59 26.56
N ASP A 159 9.51 -3.12 25.39
CA ASP A 159 9.47 -1.70 25.05
C ASP A 159 8.02 -1.21 25.00
N TYR A 160 7.13 -2.05 24.45
CA TYR A 160 5.68 -1.85 24.43
C TYR A 160 4.99 -3.14 24.85
N LYS A 161 4.12 -3.05 25.87
CA LYS A 161 3.43 -4.21 26.44
C LYS A 161 2.33 -4.76 25.54
N ASN A 162 1.72 -3.87 24.74
CA ASN A 162 0.62 -4.20 23.85
C ASN A 162 0.68 -3.37 22.56
N LEU A 163 -0.19 -3.66 21.61
CA LEU A 163 -0.29 -2.89 20.35
C LEU A 163 -0.87 -1.49 20.54
N ASP A 164 -1.62 -1.23 21.61
CA ASP A 164 -2.12 0.11 21.91
C ASP A 164 -0.98 1.07 22.24
N GLU A 165 -0.06 0.65 23.11
CA GLU A 165 1.13 1.45 23.45
C GLU A 165 1.98 1.71 22.21
N LEU A 166 2.16 0.71 21.35
CA LEU A 166 2.89 0.89 20.09
C LEU A 166 2.18 1.85 19.15
N ALA A 167 0.86 1.72 18.99
CA ALA A 167 0.06 2.57 18.13
C ALA A 167 0.09 4.04 18.60
N ILE A 168 0.00 4.28 19.90
CA ILE A 168 0.13 5.61 20.51
C ILE A 168 1.54 6.18 20.27
N ALA A 169 2.58 5.36 20.48
CA ALA A 169 3.96 5.79 20.27
C ALA A 169 4.23 6.17 18.81
N LEU A 170 3.68 5.43 17.84
CA LEU A 170 3.77 5.74 16.42
C LEU A 170 2.97 7.00 16.06
N ARG A 171 1.76 7.17 16.62
CA ARG A 171 0.95 8.38 16.45
C ARG A 171 1.68 9.62 16.95
N ASN A 172 2.35 9.52 18.10
CA ASN A 172 3.12 10.63 18.69
C ASN A 172 4.37 11.01 17.87
N LYS A 173 4.83 10.15 16.93
CA LYS A 173 5.89 10.50 15.98
C LYS A 173 5.41 11.39 14.83
N LEU A 174 4.11 11.46 14.60
CA LEU A 174 3.56 12.35 13.60
C LEU A 174 3.66 13.82 14.08
N PRO A 175 3.80 14.78 13.16
CA PRO A 175 3.64 16.19 13.50
C PRO A 175 2.29 16.45 14.18
N ALA A 176 2.24 17.37 15.15
CA ALA A 176 1.06 17.64 15.97
C ALA A 176 -0.22 17.87 15.15
N GLU A 177 -0.11 18.52 14.00
CA GLU A 177 -1.19 18.81 13.06
C GLU A 177 -1.89 17.56 12.52
N TYR A 178 -1.17 16.42 12.51
CA TYR A 178 -1.68 15.13 12.00
C TYR A 178 -2.11 14.17 13.12
N GLN A 179 -1.67 14.39 14.34
CA GLN A 179 -1.97 13.47 15.47
C GLN A 179 -3.46 13.42 15.81
N GLU A 180 -4.19 14.51 15.59
CA GLU A 180 -5.61 14.63 15.92
C GLU A 180 -6.56 14.27 14.76
N ARG A 181 -6.02 13.76 13.65
CA ARG A 181 -6.85 13.41 12.50
C ARG A 181 -7.67 12.16 12.77
N ASN A 182 -8.94 12.21 12.34
CA ASN A 182 -9.90 11.09 12.50
C ASN A 182 -9.76 10.01 11.43
N ASP A 183 -9.00 10.26 10.36
CA ASP A 183 -8.77 9.32 9.25
C ASP A 183 -7.46 8.54 9.36
N LEU A 184 -6.80 8.60 10.52
CA LEU A 184 -5.64 7.79 10.83
C LEU A 184 -6.04 6.32 10.99
N VAL A 185 -5.24 5.45 10.40
CA VAL A 185 -5.36 3.99 10.52
C VAL A 185 -4.06 3.38 11.03
N PHE A 186 -4.18 2.33 11.80
CA PHE A 186 -3.06 1.52 12.27
C PHE A 186 -2.92 0.30 11.39
N LEU A 187 -1.91 0.28 10.51
CA LEU A 187 -1.56 -0.85 9.68
C LEU A 187 -0.66 -1.79 10.48
N VAL A 188 -1.03 -3.05 10.59
CA VAL A 188 -0.31 -4.04 11.41
C VAL A 188 -0.03 -5.31 10.63
N GLY A 189 1.17 -5.86 10.79
CA GLY A 189 1.56 -7.13 10.17
C GLY A 189 0.84 -8.32 10.80
N ALA A 190 0.52 -9.32 10.00
CA ALA A 190 -0.27 -10.47 10.41
C ALA A 190 0.34 -11.23 11.61
N GLU A 191 1.67 -11.32 11.72
CA GLU A 191 2.33 -11.97 12.86
C GLU A 191 2.15 -11.18 14.16
N LEU A 192 2.24 -9.84 14.09
CA LEU A 192 2.02 -8.98 15.26
C LEU A 192 0.56 -9.04 15.71
N ALA A 193 -0.36 -9.00 14.76
CA ALA A 193 -1.79 -9.12 15.05
C ALA A 193 -2.15 -10.46 15.69
N SER A 194 -1.61 -11.56 15.17
CA SER A 194 -1.83 -12.90 15.73
C SER A 194 -1.29 -13.03 17.15
N LYS A 195 -0.11 -12.48 17.43
CA LYS A 195 0.46 -12.47 18.78
C LYS A 195 -0.33 -11.62 19.75
N ALA A 196 -0.83 -10.48 19.32
CA ALA A 196 -1.71 -9.64 20.12
C ALA A 196 -3.01 -10.37 20.48
N ASN A 197 -3.64 -11.02 19.50
CA ASN A 197 -4.87 -11.79 19.71
C ASN A 197 -4.65 -12.99 20.66
N ALA A 198 -3.52 -13.67 20.57
CA ALA A 198 -3.17 -14.76 21.47
C ALA A 198 -3.01 -14.29 22.93
N ASN A 199 -2.59 -13.06 23.15
CA ASN A 199 -2.43 -12.46 24.49
C ASN A 199 -3.75 -11.89 25.04
N ILE A 200 -4.73 -11.60 24.19
CA ILE A 200 -6.06 -11.13 24.61
C ILE A 200 -6.91 -12.37 24.94
N LYS A 201 -6.84 -12.85 26.17
CA LYS A 201 -7.76 -13.87 26.67
C LYS A 201 -9.19 -13.32 26.68
N GLY A 202 -9.98 -13.68 25.70
CA GLY A 202 -11.44 -13.71 25.80
C GLY A 202 -12.24 -12.52 25.28
N ALA A 203 -11.71 -11.65 24.46
CA ALA A 203 -12.51 -10.59 23.82
C ALA A 203 -12.61 -10.77 22.31
N TYR A 204 -13.16 -11.90 21.87
CA TYR A 204 -13.64 -12.03 20.49
C TYR A 204 -15.06 -11.49 20.41
N LEU A 205 -15.22 -10.24 20.07
CA LEU A 205 -16.46 -9.76 19.48
C LEU A 205 -16.40 -10.04 17.98
N TYR A 206 -16.81 -11.25 17.61
CA TYR A 206 -17.22 -11.52 16.24
C TYR A 206 -18.46 -10.64 15.97
N SER A 207 -18.29 -9.59 15.20
CA SER A 207 -19.42 -8.92 14.58
C SER A 207 -19.87 -9.80 13.40
N GLU A 208 -20.89 -10.61 13.61
CA GLU A 208 -21.53 -11.44 12.56
C GLU A 208 -22.28 -10.63 11.50
N ASN A 209 -22.35 -9.33 11.61
CA ASN A 209 -23.07 -8.47 10.69
C ASN A 209 -22.12 -7.58 9.91
N ASN A 210 -21.68 -8.06 8.79
CA ASN A 210 -21.49 -7.39 7.51
C ASN A 210 -20.50 -8.20 6.71
N GLY A 211 -20.94 -8.71 5.57
CA GLY A 211 -20.14 -9.41 4.57
C GLY A 211 -19.01 -8.58 3.96
N MET A 212 -18.34 -7.77 4.77
CA MET A 212 -17.13 -7.05 4.41
C MET A 212 -15.91 -7.89 4.79
N ASN A 213 -15.18 -8.24 3.79
CA ASN A 213 -13.94 -8.97 3.80
C ASN A 213 -13.02 -8.64 4.98
N ASN A 214 -12.43 -9.65 5.56
CA ASN A 214 -11.48 -9.75 6.67
C ASN A 214 -10.24 -8.80 6.67
N LEU A 215 -10.31 -7.65 6.05
CA LEU A 215 -9.25 -6.64 6.04
C LEU A 215 -9.20 -5.84 7.35
N TYR A 216 -10.31 -5.74 8.04
CA TYR A 216 -10.40 -5.00 9.29
C TYR A 216 -10.38 -5.97 10.46
N LEU A 217 -9.30 -5.91 11.25
CA LEU A 217 -9.42 -6.36 12.62
C LEU A 217 -10.48 -5.45 13.24
N SER A 218 -11.54 -6.04 13.81
CA SER A 218 -12.60 -5.30 14.52
C SER A 218 -12.08 -4.54 15.77
N ASN A 219 -10.77 -4.46 15.95
CA ASN A 219 -10.11 -3.87 17.08
C ASN A 219 -9.55 -2.49 16.73
N TYR A 220 -9.76 -1.56 17.65
CA TYR A 220 -9.12 -0.26 17.66
C TYR A 220 -7.87 -0.35 18.52
N PHE A 221 -6.74 0.17 18.03
CA PHE A 221 -5.52 0.31 18.80
C PHE A 221 -5.13 1.77 18.89
N GLY A 222 -4.89 2.26 20.10
CA GLY A 222 -4.58 3.67 20.34
C GLY A 222 -5.66 4.64 19.84
N GLY A 223 -6.93 4.20 19.81
CA GLY A 223 -8.06 4.97 19.29
C GLY A 223 -8.15 5.02 17.76
N MET A 224 -7.36 4.24 17.03
CA MET A 224 -7.35 4.16 15.58
C MET A 224 -7.84 2.79 15.09
N PRO A 225 -8.63 2.72 13.99
CA PRO A 225 -8.99 1.44 13.39
C PRO A 225 -7.74 0.72 12.88
N SER A 226 -7.66 -0.59 13.10
CA SER A 226 -6.54 -1.40 12.64
C SER A 226 -6.89 -2.17 11.38
N ILE A 227 -5.91 -2.28 10.48
CA ILE A 227 -6.01 -2.98 9.21
C ILE A 227 -4.80 -3.88 9.05
N ILE A 228 -5.01 -5.10 8.53
CA ILE A 228 -3.94 -5.98 8.04
C ILE A 228 -3.92 -5.86 6.51
N PRO A 229 -3.02 -5.04 5.92
CA PRO A 229 -2.99 -4.91 4.49
C PRO A 229 -2.48 -6.18 3.80
N PRO A 230 -2.94 -6.51 2.59
CA PRO A 230 -2.37 -7.58 1.79
C PRO A 230 -0.88 -7.32 1.52
N GLN A 231 -0.06 -8.38 1.50
CA GLN A 231 1.38 -8.32 1.25
C GLN A 231 2.20 -7.43 2.21
N PHE A 232 1.60 -6.96 3.31
CA PHE A 232 2.28 -6.12 4.28
C PHE A 232 3.33 -6.92 5.08
N PRO A 233 4.51 -6.34 5.42
CA PRO A 233 5.53 -7.03 6.19
C PRO A 233 5.00 -7.54 7.53
N LYS A 234 5.17 -8.84 7.80
CA LYS A 234 4.53 -9.56 8.93
C LYS A 234 4.84 -8.99 10.31
N LYS A 235 6.02 -8.37 10.48
CA LYS A 235 6.53 -7.81 11.74
C LYS A 235 6.62 -6.29 11.75
N CYS A 236 5.88 -5.63 10.88
CA CYS A 236 5.86 -4.18 10.76
C CYS A 236 4.55 -3.60 11.28
N ALA A 237 4.61 -2.35 11.74
CA ALA A 237 3.43 -1.55 12.07
C ALA A 237 3.61 -0.12 11.58
N VAL A 238 2.56 0.49 11.04
CA VAL A 238 2.57 1.85 10.48
C VAL A 238 1.30 2.58 10.86
N VAL A 239 1.42 3.83 11.28
CA VAL A 239 0.30 4.75 11.45
C VAL A 239 0.31 5.74 10.28
N THR A 240 -0.77 5.77 9.51
CA THR A 240 -0.90 6.65 8.35
C THR A 240 -2.37 6.86 8.01
N THR A 241 -2.66 7.72 7.04
CA THR A 241 -3.96 7.72 6.36
C THR A 241 -3.86 6.91 5.08
N LEU A 242 -4.89 6.16 4.69
CA LEU A 242 -4.85 5.36 3.46
C LEU A 242 -4.64 6.24 2.21
N LYS A 243 -5.15 7.47 2.23
CA LYS A 243 -4.95 8.44 1.15
C LYS A 243 -3.51 8.96 1.02
N ASN A 244 -2.67 8.78 2.05
CA ASN A 244 -1.25 9.11 1.98
C ASN A 244 -0.45 8.09 1.18
N LEU A 245 -0.95 6.85 1.10
CA LEU A 245 -0.40 5.82 0.24
C LEU A 245 -0.82 6.12 -1.20
N SER A 246 0.12 6.53 -2.04
CA SER A 246 -0.19 6.95 -3.41
C SER A 246 0.50 6.06 -4.42
N ILE A 247 -0.24 5.71 -5.48
CA ILE A 247 0.26 5.01 -6.65
C ILE A 247 0.14 5.96 -7.85
N TYR A 248 1.25 6.24 -8.50
CA TYR A 248 1.30 7.09 -9.68
C TYR A 248 1.37 6.24 -10.93
N THR A 249 0.44 6.46 -11.86
CA THR A 249 0.39 5.73 -13.13
C THR A 249 0.37 6.69 -14.30
N GLN A 250 1.16 6.40 -15.33
CA GLN A 250 1.20 7.25 -16.51
C GLN A 250 0.00 6.97 -17.42
N LYS A 251 -0.75 8.04 -17.80
CA LYS A 251 -2.01 7.92 -18.54
C LYS A 251 -1.88 7.32 -19.93
N THR A 252 -0.74 7.45 -20.57
CA THR A 252 -0.58 7.21 -22.03
C THR A 252 0.24 5.95 -22.36
N ARG A 253 0.77 5.24 -21.38
CA ARG A 253 1.69 4.11 -21.60
C ARG A 253 1.22 2.80 -20.98
N TRP A 254 -0.08 2.55 -21.06
CA TRP A 254 -0.62 1.24 -20.73
C TRP A 254 -0.81 0.45 -22.03
N HIS A 255 -0.05 -0.61 -22.17
CA HIS A 255 -0.15 -1.54 -23.30
C HIS A 255 -0.56 -2.91 -22.74
N ARG A 256 -1.51 -3.52 -23.38
CA ARG A 256 -1.90 -4.90 -23.16
C ARG A 256 -1.92 -5.58 -24.52
N SER A 257 -1.26 -6.71 -24.61
CA SER A 257 -1.25 -7.53 -25.82
C SER A 257 -1.53 -8.97 -25.44
N ILE A 258 -2.25 -9.66 -26.28
CA ILE A 258 -2.48 -11.10 -26.21
C ILE A 258 -1.96 -11.65 -27.53
N SER A 259 -1.07 -12.64 -27.48
CA SER A 259 -0.53 -13.25 -28.66
C SER A 259 -0.51 -14.78 -28.51
N ASN A 260 -0.80 -15.48 -29.61
CA ASN A 260 -0.55 -16.90 -29.73
C ASN A 260 0.85 -17.09 -30.29
N ASP A 261 1.68 -17.87 -29.63
CA ASP A 261 2.96 -18.31 -30.16
C ASP A 261 2.82 -19.72 -30.70
N GLU A 262 2.65 -19.84 -32.02
CA GLU A 262 2.50 -21.12 -32.70
C GLU A 262 3.78 -21.93 -32.70
N THR A 263 4.94 -21.32 -32.44
CA THR A 263 6.23 -22.02 -32.44
C THR A 263 6.48 -22.76 -31.14
N THR A 264 6.02 -22.24 -30.04
CA THR A 264 6.13 -22.86 -28.70
C THR A 264 4.85 -23.55 -28.26
N GLY A 265 3.72 -23.30 -28.93
CA GLY A 265 2.41 -23.82 -28.55
C GLY A 265 1.90 -23.15 -27.28
N ASP A 266 2.20 -21.86 -27.11
CA ASP A 266 1.87 -21.09 -25.91
C ASP A 266 0.91 -19.93 -26.22
N TYR A 267 0.11 -19.60 -25.22
CA TYR A 267 -0.75 -18.44 -25.21
C TYR A 267 -0.15 -17.37 -24.30
N ILE A 268 0.19 -16.23 -24.86
CA ILE A 268 0.84 -15.12 -24.18
C ILE A 268 -0.14 -13.93 -24.19
N PRO A 269 -0.71 -13.54 -23.05
CA PRO A 269 -1.66 -12.44 -22.94
C PRO A 269 -1.01 -11.07 -22.97
#